data_74b6a3cca5f20bb714c50733450cb0ed
#
_entry.id   74b6a3cca5f20bb714c50733450cb0ed
#
_cell.length_a   1.000
_cell.length_b   1.000
_cell.length_c   1.000
_cell.angle_alpha   90.00
_cell.angle_beta   90.00
_cell.angle_gamma   90.00
#
_symmetry.space_group_name_H-M   'P 1'
#
loop_
_entity.id
_entity.type
_entity.pdbx_description
1 polymer ?
#
loop_
_entity_poly.entity_id
_entity_poly.type
_entity_poly.pdbx_seq_one_letter_code
_entity_poly.pdbx_strand_id
1 'polypeptide(L)'
;MAVEPRELKFIATEEKGEVSALYARPRGAKALLVLGHGAGTNMRHLFMQELSDALNDVGIATLRFNYPYSERGGGGMDGERVRLATVRAAIEMGMKQARGLPVFAGGHSMSGRMVSMACAEEPVDGLKGIVFFAFPLYSSKPNTERAEHLMDVRVPMLFLSGQRDKMANLELLQPVVDNLKGAMLQVVDTADHGFKILKRRNTDEPVMEELARVAGGWMSG
;
A
#
# COMPACT_ATOMS: atom_id res chain seq x y z
N MET A 1 16.86 5.39 -15.34
CA MET A 1 16.68 4.08 -16.02
C MET A 1 15.76 3.25 -15.13
N ALA A 2 14.71 2.67 -15.69
CA ALA A 2 13.79 1.81 -14.95
C ALA A 2 14.56 0.67 -14.26
N VAL A 3 14.21 0.37 -13.01
CA VAL A 3 14.81 -0.72 -12.25
C VAL A 3 14.16 -2.03 -12.67
N GLU A 4 14.92 -2.95 -13.26
CA GLU A 4 14.41 -4.28 -13.59
C GLU A 4 14.08 -5.05 -12.31
N PRO A 5 12.82 -5.46 -12.08
CA PRO A 5 12.44 -6.15 -10.87
C PRO A 5 12.90 -7.63 -10.91
N ARG A 6 13.43 -8.09 -9.79
CA ARG A 6 13.76 -9.51 -9.59
C ARG A 6 12.51 -10.25 -9.10
N GLU A 7 12.22 -11.38 -9.71
CA GLU A 7 11.16 -12.27 -9.24
C GLU A 7 11.60 -13.03 -7.98
N LEU A 8 10.70 -13.13 -7.04
CA LEU A 8 10.84 -13.85 -5.79
C LEU A 8 9.57 -14.66 -5.54
N LYS A 9 9.66 -15.62 -4.64
CA LYS A 9 8.53 -16.39 -4.15
C LYS A 9 8.61 -16.55 -2.64
N PHE A 10 7.45 -16.66 -2.00
CA PHE A 10 7.34 -16.92 -0.57
C PHE A 10 6.05 -17.68 -0.25
N ILE A 11 6.04 -18.39 0.87
CA ILE A 11 4.84 -19.11 1.33
C ILE A 11 3.87 -18.10 1.93
N ALA A 12 2.69 -17.94 1.31
CA ALA A 12 1.62 -17.08 1.81
C ALA A 12 0.96 -17.67 3.06
N THR A 13 0.62 -18.95 3.00
CA THR A 13 0.16 -19.80 4.12
C THR A 13 0.51 -21.24 3.80
N GLU A 14 0.57 -22.12 4.80
CA GLU A 14 0.77 -23.55 4.58
C GLU A 14 -0.30 -24.15 3.65
N GLU A 15 -1.56 -23.75 3.85
CA GLU A 15 -2.69 -24.23 3.03
C GLU A 15 -2.67 -23.74 1.59
N LYS A 16 -2.33 -22.47 1.36
CA LYS A 16 -2.39 -21.83 0.04
C LYS A 16 -1.09 -21.90 -0.74
N GLY A 17 -0.01 -22.24 -0.06
CA GLY A 17 1.31 -22.44 -0.67
C GLY A 17 2.00 -21.16 -1.07
N GLU A 18 2.80 -21.28 -2.13
CA GLU A 18 3.71 -20.26 -2.62
C GLU A 18 2.99 -19.21 -3.49
N VAL A 19 3.41 -17.96 -3.34
CA VAL A 19 2.98 -16.84 -4.19
C VAL A 19 4.20 -16.07 -4.69
N SER A 20 4.03 -15.38 -5.81
CA SER A 20 5.07 -14.59 -6.46
C SER A 20 5.16 -13.18 -5.89
N ALA A 21 6.38 -12.63 -5.93
CA ALA A 21 6.66 -11.23 -5.65
C ALA A 21 7.65 -10.64 -6.66
N LEU A 22 7.63 -9.32 -6.82
CA LEU A 22 8.53 -8.53 -7.64
C LEU A 22 9.29 -7.55 -6.75
N TYR A 23 10.59 -7.71 -6.66
CA TYR A 23 11.47 -6.86 -5.88
C TYR A 23 12.28 -5.95 -6.79
N ALA A 24 12.09 -4.64 -6.67
CA ALA A 24 12.84 -3.62 -7.37
C ALA A 24 13.61 -2.75 -6.36
N ARG A 25 14.93 -2.59 -6.55
CA ARG A 25 15.77 -1.80 -5.66
C ARG A 25 16.65 -0.84 -6.47
N PRO A 26 16.35 0.46 -6.50
CA PRO A 26 17.21 1.44 -7.15
C PRO A 26 18.57 1.56 -6.41
N ARG A 27 19.58 2.02 -7.12
CA ARG A 27 20.87 2.31 -6.51
C ARG A 27 20.70 3.45 -5.49
N GLY A 28 21.24 3.27 -4.29
CA GLY A 28 21.12 4.26 -3.23
C GLY A 28 19.73 4.33 -2.60
N ALA A 29 18.95 3.23 -2.67
CA ALA A 29 17.65 3.16 -2.03
C ALA A 29 17.71 3.59 -0.55
N LYS A 30 16.73 4.37 -0.11
CA LYS A 30 16.62 4.95 1.24
C LYS A 30 15.68 4.17 2.14
N ALA A 31 14.66 3.54 1.58
CA ALA A 31 13.67 2.72 2.27
C ALA A 31 13.15 1.60 1.35
N LEU A 32 12.45 0.64 1.93
CA LEU A 32 11.72 -0.41 1.22
C LEU A 32 10.24 -0.34 1.57
N LEU A 33 9.38 -0.29 0.56
CA LEU A 33 7.94 -0.42 0.69
C LEU A 33 7.47 -1.81 0.22
N VAL A 34 6.88 -2.59 1.14
CA VAL A 34 6.10 -3.79 0.81
C VAL A 34 4.73 -3.35 0.33
N LEU A 35 4.44 -3.52 -0.96
CA LEU A 35 3.36 -2.86 -1.68
C LEU A 35 2.34 -3.87 -2.21
N GLY A 36 1.18 -3.95 -1.57
CA GLY A 36 0.09 -4.84 -1.96
C GLY A 36 -0.89 -4.20 -2.96
N HIS A 37 -1.45 -5.02 -3.84
CA HIS A 37 -2.39 -4.60 -4.88
C HIS A 37 -3.84 -4.48 -4.38
N GLY A 38 -4.70 -3.79 -5.13
CA GLY A 38 -6.13 -3.66 -4.88
C GLY A 38 -6.91 -4.96 -5.15
N ALA A 39 -8.16 -5.01 -4.65
CA ALA A 39 -9.06 -6.14 -4.90
C ALA A 39 -9.27 -6.38 -6.40
N GLY A 40 -9.30 -7.66 -6.81
CA GLY A 40 -9.55 -8.04 -8.20
C GLY A 40 -8.40 -7.76 -9.18
N THR A 41 -7.22 -7.35 -8.68
CA THR A 41 -6.02 -7.11 -9.49
C THR A 41 -4.87 -8.05 -9.08
N ASN A 42 -3.63 -7.75 -9.50
CA ASN A 42 -2.43 -8.50 -9.16
C ASN A 42 -1.21 -7.57 -9.10
N MET A 43 -0.05 -8.09 -8.69
CA MET A 43 1.20 -7.34 -8.56
C MET A 43 1.73 -6.73 -9.87
N ARG A 44 1.27 -7.21 -11.04
CA ARG A 44 1.66 -6.75 -12.38
C ARG A 44 0.65 -5.78 -13.00
N HIS A 45 -0.43 -5.45 -12.28
CA HIS A 45 -1.41 -4.45 -12.74
C HIS A 45 -0.70 -3.12 -13.03
N LEU A 46 -1.11 -2.44 -14.12
CA LEU A 46 -0.44 -1.22 -14.61
C LEU A 46 -0.22 -0.19 -13.50
N PHE A 47 -1.26 0.11 -12.72
CA PHE A 47 -1.15 1.03 -11.57
C PHE A 47 -0.02 0.63 -10.60
N MET A 48 0.10 -0.68 -10.29
CA MET A 48 1.12 -1.18 -9.37
C MET A 48 2.53 -1.04 -9.95
N GLN A 49 2.65 -1.20 -11.26
CA GLN A 49 3.92 -1.04 -11.97
C GLN A 49 4.33 0.43 -12.02
N GLU A 50 3.46 1.31 -12.51
CA GLU A 50 3.73 2.74 -12.61
C GLU A 50 4.06 3.36 -11.25
N LEU A 51 3.31 3.00 -10.21
CA LEU A 51 3.59 3.45 -8.84
C LEU A 51 4.95 2.94 -8.33
N SER A 52 5.28 1.68 -8.60
CA SER A 52 6.58 1.11 -8.21
C SER A 52 7.74 1.80 -8.94
N ASP A 53 7.58 2.08 -10.22
CA ASP A 53 8.61 2.74 -11.03
C ASP A 53 8.82 4.18 -10.51
N ALA A 54 7.75 4.94 -10.29
CA ALA A 54 7.83 6.28 -9.73
C ALA A 54 8.47 6.29 -8.31
N LEU A 55 8.14 5.32 -7.46
CA LEU A 55 8.77 5.15 -6.13
C LEU A 55 10.26 4.83 -6.25
N ASN A 56 10.66 4.00 -7.22
CA ASN A 56 12.07 3.72 -7.48
C ASN A 56 12.84 4.97 -7.93
N ASP A 57 12.23 5.84 -8.74
CA ASP A 57 12.84 7.09 -9.20
C ASP A 57 13.14 8.08 -8.06
N VAL A 58 12.35 8.04 -6.97
CA VAL A 58 12.60 8.82 -5.75
C VAL A 58 13.44 8.07 -4.70
N GLY A 59 13.99 6.92 -5.04
CA GLY A 59 14.90 6.15 -4.17
C GLY A 59 14.21 5.22 -3.18
N ILE A 60 12.98 4.81 -3.42
CA ILE A 60 12.27 3.82 -2.61
C ILE A 60 12.28 2.47 -3.31
N ALA A 61 12.88 1.47 -2.67
CA ALA A 61 12.76 0.09 -3.12
C ALA A 61 11.34 -0.42 -2.92
N THR A 62 10.86 -1.31 -3.79
CA THR A 62 9.52 -1.87 -3.69
C THR A 62 9.54 -3.39 -3.71
N LEU A 63 8.66 -4.02 -2.94
CA LEU A 63 8.34 -5.44 -3.01
C LEU A 63 6.84 -5.58 -3.25
N ARG A 64 6.45 -5.79 -4.50
CA ARG A 64 5.06 -6.06 -4.90
C ARG A 64 4.80 -7.56 -4.80
N PHE A 65 3.64 -7.99 -4.35
CA PHE A 65 3.33 -9.41 -4.17
C PHE A 65 1.91 -9.75 -4.62
N ASN A 66 1.68 -11.02 -4.93
CA ASN A 66 0.36 -11.56 -5.18
C ASN A 66 -0.25 -12.14 -3.90
N TYR A 67 -1.58 -12.01 -3.78
CA TYR A 67 -2.36 -12.88 -2.89
C TYR A 67 -2.62 -14.23 -3.58
N PRO A 68 -2.90 -15.32 -2.83
CA PRO A 68 -3.12 -16.62 -3.43
C PRO A 68 -4.20 -16.64 -4.52
N TYR A 69 -5.29 -15.86 -4.36
CA TYR A 69 -6.33 -15.77 -5.39
C TYR A 69 -5.83 -15.14 -6.69
N SER A 70 -4.97 -14.14 -6.61
CA SER A 70 -4.40 -13.49 -7.79
C SER A 70 -3.28 -14.33 -8.43
N GLU A 71 -2.56 -15.12 -7.65
CA GLU A 71 -1.60 -16.10 -8.16
C GLU A 71 -2.28 -17.17 -9.01
N ARG A 72 -3.46 -17.64 -8.60
CA ARG A 72 -4.25 -18.63 -9.36
C ARG A 72 -4.89 -18.07 -10.63
N GLY A 73 -4.84 -16.77 -10.86
CA GLY A 73 -5.44 -16.14 -12.03
C GLY A 73 -6.95 -15.95 -11.94
N GLY A 74 -7.56 -16.04 -10.75
CA GLY A 74 -8.98 -15.83 -10.54
C GLY A 74 -9.62 -16.81 -9.53
N GLY A 75 -10.94 -17.00 -9.58
CA GLY A 75 -11.66 -17.94 -8.71
C GLY A 75 -12.16 -17.33 -7.40
N GLY A 76 -12.33 -16.03 -7.35
CA GLY A 76 -12.79 -15.31 -6.17
C GLY A 76 -11.67 -14.97 -5.18
N MET A 77 -11.91 -13.96 -4.37
CA MET A 77 -10.95 -13.44 -3.40
C MET A 77 -10.85 -14.40 -2.20
N ASP A 78 -9.64 -14.64 -1.72
CA ASP A 78 -9.43 -15.43 -0.51
C ASP A 78 -10.09 -14.77 0.72
N GLY A 79 -10.44 -15.57 1.71
CA GLY A 79 -10.96 -15.08 3.00
C GLY A 79 -10.00 -14.12 3.70
N GLU A 80 -10.52 -13.29 4.60
CA GLU A 80 -9.75 -12.26 5.29
C GLU A 80 -8.53 -12.84 6.03
N ARG A 81 -8.69 -13.94 6.75
CA ARG A 81 -7.59 -14.63 7.45
C ARG A 81 -6.42 -14.99 6.53
N VAL A 82 -6.69 -15.50 5.33
CA VAL A 82 -5.64 -15.83 4.34
C VAL A 82 -4.94 -14.56 3.86
N ARG A 83 -5.70 -13.50 3.61
CA ARG A 83 -5.14 -12.21 3.17
C ARG A 83 -4.27 -11.55 4.23
N LEU A 84 -4.66 -11.60 5.51
CA LEU A 84 -3.87 -11.10 6.63
C LEU A 84 -2.57 -11.90 6.78
N ALA A 85 -2.64 -13.23 6.74
CA ALA A 85 -1.45 -14.08 6.78
C ALA A 85 -0.51 -13.83 5.60
N THR A 86 -1.05 -13.65 4.38
CA THR A 86 -0.24 -13.31 3.20
C THR A 86 0.48 -11.99 3.37
N VAL A 87 -0.19 -10.98 3.92
CA VAL A 87 0.45 -9.67 4.19
C VAL A 87 1.59 -9.80 5.19
N ARG A 88 1.41 -10.55 6.29
CA ARG A 88 2.47 -10.80 7.28
C ARG A 88 3.68 -11.48 6.62
N ALA A 89 3.44 -12.55 5.85
CA ALA A 89 4.50 -13.25 5.13
C ALA A 89 5.22 -12.34 4.09
N ALA A 90 4.49 -11.45 3.42
CA ALA A 90 5.07 -10.48 2.51
C ALA A 90 5.95 -9.45 3.24
N ILE A 91 5.53 -8.97 4.43
CA ILE A 91 6.33 -8.05 5.24
C ILE A 91 7.60 -8.76 5.73
N GLU A 92 7.51 -10.00 6.20
CA GLU A 92 8.69 -10.79 6.58
C GLU A 92 9.66 -10.98 5.40
N MET A 93 9.14 -11.28 4.20
CA MET A 93 9.97 -11.32 2.99
C MET A 93 10.63 -9.97 2.72
N GLY A 94 9.90 -8.86 2.87
CA GLY A 94 10.44 -7.50 2.76
C GLY A 94 11.59 -7.27 3.74
N MET A 95 11.42 -7.63 5.01
CA MET A 95 12.46 -7.52 6.04
C MET A 95 13.73 -8.30 5.65
N LYS A 96 13.58 -9.53 5.12
CA LYS A 96 14.70 -10.34 4.62
C LYS A 96 15.42 -9.70 3.42
N GLN A 97 14.69 -8.98 2.55
CA GLN A 97 15.27 -8.32 1.36
C GLN A 97 15.83 -6.91 1.65
N ALA A 98 15.46 -6.31 2.76
CA ALA A 98 15.75 -4.90 3.07
C ALA A 98 17.26 -4.60 3.15
N ARG A 99 18.07 -5.55 3.66
CA ARG A 99 19.54 -5.38 3.77
C ARG A 99 19.91 -4.04 4.40
N GLY A 100 19.30 -3.75 5.57
CA GLY A 100 19.57 -2.55 6.36
C GLY A 100 18.70 -1.33 6.01
N LEU A 101 17.84 -1.40 5.00
CA LEU A 101 16.85 -0.34 4.75
C LEU A 101 15.74 -0.35 5.79
N PRO A 102 15.21 0.81 6.20
CA PRO A 102 13.95 0.88 6.93
C PRO A 102 12.82 0.31 6.06
N VAL A 103 11.95 -0.52 6.67
CA VAL A 103 10.86 -1.19 5.98
C VAL A 103 9.53 -0.56 6.34
N PHE A 104 8.77 -0.23 5.32
CA PHE A 104 7.39 0.21 5.37
C PHE A 104 6.49 -0.81 4.67
N ALA A 105 5.22 -0.82 5.01
CA ALA A 105 4.24 -1.66 4.32
C ALA A 105 3.02 -0.82 3.92
N GLY A 106 2.25 -1.31 2.98
CA GLY A 106 1.05 -0.60 2.54
C GLY A 106 0.48 -1.18 1.25
N GLY A 107 -0.30 -0.39 0.57
CA GLY A 107 -0.84 -0.82 -0.71
C GLY A 107 -2.05 -0.04 -1.15
N HIS A 108 -2.52 -0.40 -2.33
CA HIS A 108 -3.71 0.19 -2.91
C HIS A 108 -4.97 -0.42 -2.31
N SER A 109 -5.90 0.43 -1.87
CA SER A 109 -7.25 0.06 -1.45
C SER A 109 -7.25 -1.11 -0.45
N MET A 110 -7.70 -2.29 -0.85
CA MET A 110 -7.78 -3.50 -0.03
C MET A 110 -6.48 -3.80 0.72
N SER A 111 -5.33 -3.74 0.05
CA SER A 111 -4.06 -4.13 0.68
C SER A 111 -3.63 -3.16 1.77
N GLY A 112 -3.85 -1.86 1.61
CA GLY A 112 -3.60 -0.91 2.69
C GLY A 112 -4.38 -1.30 3.95
N ARG A 113 -5.68 -1.58 3.80
CA ARG A 113 -6.53 -2.03 4.91
C ARG A 113 -6.05 -3.37 5.50
N MET A 114 -5.66 -4.35 4.68
CA MET A 114 -5.15 -5.63 5.18
C MET A 114 -3.84 -5.45 5.98
N VAL A 115 -2.94 -4.58 5.53
CA VAL A 115 -1.70 -4.26 6.26
C VAL A 115 -2.04 -3.66 7.64
N SER A 116 -2.91 -2.66 7.69
CA SER A 116 -3.26 -2.03 8.97
C SER A 116 -4.00 -2.97 9.90
N MET A 117 -4.91 -3.81 9.41
CA MET A 117 -5.58 -4.84 10.22
C MET A 117 -4.57 -5.85 10.80
N ALA A 118 -3.65 -6.35 9.97
CA ALA A 118 -2.59 -7.24 10.44
C ALA A 118 -1.74 -6.59 11.54
N CYS A 119 -1.37 -5.32 11.39
CA CYS A 119 -0.60 -4.59 12.41
C CYS A 119 -1.39 -4.22 13.66
N ALA A 120 -2.72 -4.06 13.56
CA ALA A 120 -3.61 -3.84 14.70
C ALA A 120 -3.79 -5.12 15.52
N GLU A 121 -3.97 -6.29 14.87
CA GLU A 121 -4.08 -7.59 15.55
C GLU A 121 -2.79 -7.93 16.32
N GLU A 122 -1.64 -7.73 15.66
CA GLU A 122 -0.33 -8.00 16.25
C GLU A 122 0.71 -7.08 15.64
N PRO A 123 1.40 -6.26 16.43
CA PRO A 123 2.47 -5.38 15.94
C PRO A 123 3.57 -6.15 15.22
N VAL A 124 4.08 -5.57 14.12
CA VAL A 124 5.18 -6.14 13.36
C VAL A 124 6.48 -5.43 13.74
N ASP A 125 7.36 -6.16 14.42
CA ASP A 125 8.64 -5.62 14.88
C ASP A 125 9.50 -5.12 13.71
N GLY A 126 10.06 -3.94 13.86
CA GLY A 126 10.93 -3.32 12.86
C GLY A 126 10.20 -2.58 11.72
N LEU A 127 8.87 -2.73 11.60
CA LEU A 127 8.09 -1.94 10.64
C LEU A 127 8.11 -0.46 11.03
N LYS A 128 8.37 0.43 10.08
CA LYS A 128 8.55 1.88 10.34
C LYS A 128 7.29 2.71 10.11
N GLY A 129 6.34 2.20 9.34
CA GLY A 129 5.07 2.87 9.08
C GLY A 129 4.25 2.20 7.99
N ILE A 130 3.03 2.70 7.79
CA ILE A 130 2.08 2.21 6.81
C ILE A 130 1.74 3.31 5.82
N VAL A 131 1.73 3.00 4.51
CA VAL A 131 1.31 3.91 3.45
C VAL A 131 0.04 3.39 2.78
N PHE A 132 -1.02 4.17 2.86
CA PHE A 132 -2.29 3.87 2.19
C PHE A 132 -2.40 4.65 0.88
N PHE A 133 -2.52 3.93 -0.21
CA PHE A 133 -2.93 4.49 -1.50
C PHE A 133 -4.43 4.22 -1.67
N ALA A 134 -5.26 5.23 -1.38
CA ALA A 134 -6.72 5.18 -1.35
C ALA A 134 -7.28 4.17 -0.31
N PHE A 135 -7.16 4.48 0.99
CA PHE A 135 -7.77 3.66 2.05
C PHE A 135 -9.28 3.55 1.87
N PRO A 136 -9.87 2.34 1.77
CA PRO A 136 -11.30 2.18 1.54
C PRO A 136 -12.08 2.31 2.86
N LEU A 137 -12.49 3.51 3.23
CA LEU A 137 -13.18 3.81 4.48
C LEU A 137 -14.53 3.08 4.59
N TYR A 138 -15.21 2.86 3.47
CA TYR A 138 -16.46 2.10 3.37
C TYR A 138 -16.59 1.39 2.00
N SER A 139 -17.59 0.53 1.84
CA SER A 139 -17.84 -0.19 0.57
C SER A 139 -19.05 0.32 -0.21
N SER A 140 -20.14 0.66 0.48
CA SER A 140 -21.39 1.07 -0.15
C SER A 140 -21.97 2.33 0.44
N LYS A 141 -22.29 2.32 1.74
CA LYS A 141 -22.81 3.49 2.46
C LYS A 141 -21.69 4.18 3.22
N PRO A 142 -21.59 5.53 3.18
CA PRO A 142 -20.61 6.26 3.95
C PRO A 142 -20.69 5.97 5.46
N ASN A 143 -19.58 5.49 6.03
CA ASN A 143 -19.38 5.26 7.47
C ASN A 143 -17.87 5.16 7.76
N THR A 144 -17.48 4.97 9.03
CA THR A 144 -16.09 4.88 9.46
C THR A 144 -15.70 3.53 10.06
N GLU A 145 -16.59 2.53 10.02
CA GLU A 145 -16.41 1.21 10.65
C GLU A 145 -15.11 0.52 10.22
N ARG A 146 -14.73 0.66 8.94
CA ARG A 146 -13.49 0.06 8.41
C ARG A 146 -12.21 0.69 8.96
N ALA A 147 -12.31 1.82 9.64
CA ALA A 147 -11.17 2.51 10.24
C ALA A 147 -11.03 2.27 11.74
N GLU A 148 -11.97 1.61 12.41
CA GLU A 148 -11.96 1.41 13.87
C GLU A 148 -10.66 0.75 14.36
N HIS A 149 -10.16 -0.26 13.66
CA HIS A 149 -8.92 -0.97 13.99
C HIS A 149 -7.66 -0.08 13.90
N LEU A 150 -7.72 1.07 13.23
CA LEU A 150 -6.56 1.96 13.07
C LEU A 150 -6.10 2.55 14.40
N MET A 151 -6.96 2.64 15.40
CA MET A 151 -6.62 3.08 16.76
C MET A 151 -5.62 2.14 17.45
N ASP A 152 -5.58 0.87 17.05
CA ASP A 152 -4.68 -0.15 17.61
C ASP A 152 -3.34 -0.25 16.85
N VAL A 153 -3.21 0.46 15.72
CA VAL A 153 -1.96 0.51 14.94
C VAL A 153 -0.92 1.37 15.67
N ARG A 154 0.26 0.83 15.92
CA ARG A 154 1.31 1.46 16.74
C ARG A 154 2.40 2.17 15.95
N VAL A 155 2.34 2.13 14.63
CA VAL A 155 3.33 2.79 13.75
C VAL A 155 2.70 4.00 13.04
N PRO A 156 3.50 4.99 12.64
CA PRO A 156 3.00 6.11 11.85
C PRO A 156 2.28 5.68 10.57
N MET A 157 1.32 6.49 10.13
CA MET A 157 0.47 6.18 8.98
C MET A 157 0.39 7.36 8.02
N LEU A 158 0.61 7.12 6.72
CA LEU A 158 0.40 8.09 5.66
C LEU A 158 -0.81 7.67 4.81
N PHE A 159 -1.79 8.55 4.72
CA PHE A 159 -2.95 8.38 3.85
C PHE A 159 -2.81 9.26 2.60
N LEU A 160 -2.76 8.65 1.43
CA LEU A 160 -2.88 9.32 0.14
C LEU A 160 -4.29 9.04 -0.38
N SER A 161 -5.13 10.06 -0.46
CA SER A 161 -6.54 9.91 -0.83
C SER A 161 -6.93 10.84 -1.96
N GLY A 162 -7.67 10.34 -2.94
CA GLY A 162 -8.19 11.16 -4.01
C GLY A 162 -9.31 12.09 -3.52
N GLN A 163 -9.31 13.34 -3.96
CA GLN A 163 -10.35 14.32 -3.63
C GLN A 163 -11.77 13.85 -3.99
N ARG A 164 -11.90 13.00 -5.01
CA ARG A 164 -13.17 12.46 -5.52
C ARG A 164 -13.34 10.97 -5.23
N ASP A 165 -12.62 10.46 -4.25
CA ASP A 165 -12.71 9.05 -3.87
C ASP A 165 -14.09 8.74 -3.28
N LYS A 166 -14.84 7.87 -4.00
CA LYS A 166 -16.20 7.46 -3.59
C LYS A 166 -16.21 6.40 -2.47
N MET A 167 -15.04 5.84 -2.12
CA MET A 167 -14.90 4.88 -1.02
C MET A 167 -14.25 5.51 0.22
N ALA A 168 -13.89 6.79 0.16
CA ALA A 168 -13.29 7.55 1.25
C ALA A 168 -13.67 9.03 1.16
N ASN A 169 -14.92 9.37 1.53
CA ASN A 169 -15.35 10.77 1.63
C ASN A 169 -14.42 11.51 2.61
N LEU A 170 -13.83 12.63 2.16
CA LEU A 170 -12.87 13.41 2.94
C LEU A 170 -13.48 14.00 4.21
N GLU A 171 -14.78 14.36 4.21
CA GLU A 171 -15.48 14.84 5.41
C GLU A 171 -15.53 13.80 6.53
N LEU A 172 -15.46 12.51 6.18
CA LEU A 172 -15.39 11.39 7.12
C LEU A 172 -13.95 10.97 7.39
N LEU A 173 -13.08 10.96 6.37
CA LEU A 173 -11.71 10.49 6.50
C LEU A 173 -10.83 11.46 7.29
N GLN A 174 -10.96 12.77 7.07
CA GLN A 174 -10.14 13.77 7.76
C GLN A 174 -10.27 13.67 9.29
N PRO A 175 -11.49 13.65 9.89
CA PRO A 175 -11.64 13.49 11.33
C PRO A 175 -11.07 12.15 11.86
N VAL A 176 -11.16 11.07 11.07
CA VAL A 176 -10.53 9.79 11.44
C VAL A 176 -9.03 9.96 11.55
N VAL A 177 -8.38 10.53 10.53
CA VAL A 177 -6.93 10.73 10.52
C VAL A 177 -6.47 11.68 11.61
N ASP A 178 -7.20 12.77 11.86
CA ASP A 178 -6.88 13.75 12.91
C ASP A 178 -6.87 13.15 14.31
N ASN A 179 -7.65 12.09 14.54
CA ASN A 179 -7.70 11.37 15.81
C ASN A 179 -6.63 10.26 15.94
N LEU A 180 -5.86 9.96 14.87
CA LEU A 180 -4.84 8.92 14.88
C LEU A 180 -3.45 9.51 15.16
N LYS A 181 -2.79 8.99 16.20
CA LYS A 181 -1.44 9.46 16.56
C LYS A 181 -0.42 9.15 15.46
N GLY A 182 0.26 10.17 14.96
CA GLY A 182 1.30 10.01 13.95
C GLY A 182 0.75 9.70 12.55
N ALA A 183 -0.54 9.95 12.30
CA ALA A 183 -1.13 9.85 10.99
C ALA A 183 -1.07 11.18 10.23
N MET A 184 -0.97 11.11 8.92
CA MET A 184 -0.98 12.24 8.01
C MET A 184 -1.89 11.93 6.82
N LEU A 185 -2.69 12.91 6.39
CA LEU A 185 -3.50 12.84 5.18
C LEU A 185 -2.95 13.78 4.12
N GLN A 186 -2.69 13.25 2.94
CA GLN A 186 -2.42 14.01 1.73
C GLN A 186 -3.56 13.77 0.74
N VAL A 187 -4.24 14.84 0.38
CA VAL A 187 -5.31 14.81 -0.62
C VAL A 187 -4.72 15.06 -2.01
N VAL A 188 -5.01 14.15 -2.95
CA VAL A 188 -4.60 14.28 -4.35
C VAL A 188 -5.72 14.94 -5.13
N ASP A 189 -5.43 16.14 -5.65
CA ASP A 189 -6.41 16.98 -6.35
C ASP A 189 -7.04 16.25 -7.54
N THR A 190 -8.37 16.37 -7.66
CA THR A 190 -9.22 15.78 -8.69
C THR A 190 -9.13 14.25 -8.88
N ALA A 191 -8.34 13.53 -8.10
CA ALA A 191 -8.20 12.09 -8.21
C ALA A 191 -9.41 11.33 -7.66
N ASP A 192 -9.74 10.19 -8.28
CA ASP A 192 -10.71 9.21 -7.78
C ASP A 192 -10.02 8.09 -6.97
N HIS A 193 -10.74 7.03 -6.60
CA HIS A 193 -10.22 5.87 -5.86
C HIS A 193 -9.06 5.13 -6.55
N GLY A 194 -9.02 5.15 -7.88
CA GLY A 194 -7.93 4.59 -8.69
C GLY A 194 -6.86 5.62 -9.09
N PHE A 195 -6.90 6.80 -8.50
CA PHE A 195 -6.04 7.94 -8.82
C PHE A 195 -6.15 8.44 -10.26
N LYS A 196 -7.30 8.21 -10.92
CA LYS A 196 -7.61 8.86 -12.19
C LYS A 196 -7.98 10.31 -11.94
N ILE A 197 -7.24 11.21 -12.58
CA ILE A 197 -7.36 12.67 -12.44
C ILE A 197 -8.22 13.29 -13.55
N LEU A 198 -8.80 14.46 -13.30
CA LEU A 198 -9.46 15.26 -14.33
C LEU A 198 -8.44 16.10 -15.10
N LYS A 199 -8.79 16.48 -16.35
CA LYS A 199 -7.95 17.34 -17.19
C LYS A 199 -7.60 18.70 -16.55
N ARG A 200 -8.53 19.29 -15.79
CA ARG A 200 -8.33 20.54 -15.05
C ARG A 200 -7.88 20.24 -13.62
N ARG A 201 -6.63 20.02 -13.44
CA ARG A 201 -5.98 19.85 -12.16
C ARG A 201 -5.16 21.11 -11.84
N ASN A 202 -4.93 21.38 -10.55
CA ASN A 202 -4.16 22.57 -10.12
C ASN A 202 -2.64 22.41 -10.30
N THR A 203 -2.17 21.28 -10.79
CA THR A 203 -0.75 21.01 -11.08
C THR A 203 -0.60 20.17 -12.33
N ASP A 204 0.50 20.37 -13.05
CA ASP A 204 0.91 19.56 -14.21
C ASP A 204 1.73 18.33 -13.80
N GLU A 205 2.03 18.16 -12.50
CA GLU A 205 2.78 16.99 -12.00
C GLU A 205 2.01 15.69 -12.28
N PRO A 206 2.60 14.68 -12.93
CA PRO A 206 1.96 13.39 -13.13
C PRO A 206 1.57 12.75 -11.80
N VAL A 207 0.39 12.16 -11.72
CA VAL A 207 -0.17 11.65 -10.45
C VAL A 207 0.73 10.61 -9.78
N MET A 208 1.38 9.74 -10.54
CA MET A 208 2.28 8.73 -9.98
C MET A 208 3.54 9.35 -9.37
N GLU A 209 4.05 10.42 -9.98
CA GLU A 209 5.20 11.17 -9.46
C GLU A 209 4.83 11.91 -8.17
N GLU A 210 3.64 12.52 -8.10
CA GLU A 210 3.14 13.14 -6.86
C GLU A 210 2.99 12.11 -5.74
N LEU A 211 2.34 10.95 -6.00
CA LEU A 211 2.20 9.88 -5.01
C LEU A 211 3.57 9.39 -4.52
N ALA A 212 4.50 9.17 -5.43
CA ALA A 212 5.85 8.72 -5.10
C ALA A 212 6.66 9.77 -4.34
N ARG A 213 6.58 11.04 -4.74
CA ARG A 213 7.27 12.14 -4.06
C ARG A 213 6.79 12.30 -2.62
N VAL A 214 5.48 12.29 -2.42
CA VAL A 214 4.90 12.42 -1.06
C VAL A 214 5.23 11.20 -0.21
N ALA A 215 4.97 9.99 -0.71
CA ALA A 215 5.28 8.77 0.03
C ALA A 215 6.78 8.60 0.27
N GLY A 216 7.61 8.86 -0.74
CA GLY A 216 9.07 8.76 -0.63
C GLY A 216 9.66 9.79 0.32
N GLY A 217 9.18 11.02 0.31
CA GLY A 217 9.55 12.06 1.27
C GLY A 217 9.22 11.65 2.70
N TRP A 218 8.01 11.18 2.93
CA TRP A 218 7.57 10.71 4.25
C TRP A 218 8.35 9.49 4.77
N MET A 219 8.70 8.55 3.90
CA MET A 219 9.49 7.35 4.27
C MET A 219 10.98 7.65 4.48
N SER A 220 11.48 8.79 4.03
CA SER A 220 12.91 9.14 4.09
C SER A 220 13.25 10.17 5.18
N GLY A 221 12.25 10.85 5.74
CA GLY A 221 12.39 11.82 6.83
C GLY A 221 12.22 11.20 8.16
#